data_9dc17bac60b78253915a990649c5037e
#
_entry.id   9dc17bac60b78253915a990649c5037e
#
_cell.length_a   1.000
_cell.length_b   1.000
_cell.length_c   1.000
_cell.angle_alpha   90.00
_cell.angle_beta   90.00
_cell.angle_gamma   90.00
#
_symmetry.space_group_name_H-M   'P 1'
#
loop_
_entity.id
_entity.type
_entity.pdbx_description
1 polymer ?
#
loop_
_entity_poly.entity_id
_entity_poly.type
_entity_poly.pdbx_seq_one_letter_code
_entity_poly.pdbx_strand_id
1 'polypeptide(L)'
;MRMKGGWVYIMPNRPNGTLYIGTTTDLARRAWEHRSGLADGFTKQYGLTRLVYAERYEGILVAKQRERNMKHWPRTWKVRLILRSNPNWDDLYDRLA
;
A
#
# COMPACT_ATOMS: atom_id res chain seq x y z
N MET A 1 10.31 25.04 5.30
CA MET A 1 9.92 23.75 5.91
C MET A 1 9.41 22.81 4.83
N ARG A 2 9.93 21.60 4.84
CA ARG A 2 9.53 20.60 3.86
C ARG A 2 8.17 20.01 4.21
N MET A 3 7.22 20.07 3.29
CA MET A 3 5.94 19.41 3.49
C MET A 3 6.12 17.90 3.33
N LYS A 4 5.53 17.16 4.24
CA LYS A 4 5.53 15.69 4.13
C LYS A 4 4.66 15.27 2.97
N GLY A 5 5.18 14.40 2.14
CA GLY A 5 4.41 13.78 1.08
C GLY A 5 3.40 12.78 1.64
N GLY A 6 2.53 12.29 0.76
CA GLY A 6 1.61 11.22 1.06
C GLY A 6 1.86 10.05 0.13
N TRP A 7 1.61 8.84 0.63
CA TRP A 7 1.77 7.62 -0.13
C TRP A 7 0.44 6.88 -0.20
N VAL A 8 0.13 6.33 -1.36
CA VAL A 8 -0.89 5.30 -1.50
C VAL A 8 -0.16 3.98 -1.67
N TYR A 9 -0.60 2.95 -0.96
CA TYR A 9 0.06 1.65 -1.02
C TYR A 9 -0.97 0.53 -1.08
N ILE A 10 -0.54 -0.62 -1.59
CA ILE A 10 -1.37 -1.82 -1.68
C ILE A 10 -0.65 -2.97 -0.98
N MET A 11 -1.36 -3.66 -0.08
CA MET A 11 -0.87 -4.83 0.63
C MET A 11 -1.83 -6.00 0.46
N PRO A 12 -1.40 -7.08 -0.20
CA PRO A 12 -2.20 -8.32 -0.25
C PRO A 12 -1.84 -9.21 0.95
N ASN A 13 -2.72 -10.14 1.27
CA ASN A 13 -2.39 -11.19 2.25
C ASN A 13 -1.52 -12.29 1.62
N ARG A 14 -1.59 -12.42 0.31
CA ARG A 14 -0.81 -13.39 -0.48
C ARG A 14 -0.91 -12.99 -1.95
N PRO A 15 -0.06 -13.51 -2.84
CA PRO A 15 -0.22 -13.24 -4.27
C PRO A 15 -1.64 -13.61 -4.71
N ASN A 16 -2.27 -12.71 -5.46
CA ASN A 16 -3.66 -12.84 -5.95
C ASN A 16 -4.71 -12.94 -4.84
N GLY A 17 -4.36 -12.57 -3.60
CA GLY A 17 -5.29 -12.60 -2.48
C GLY A 17 -6.05 -11.29 -2.29
N THR A 18 -6.56 -11.10 -1.06
CA THR A 18 -7.25 -9.88 -0.66
C THR A 18 -6.30 -8.69 -0.73
N LEU A 19 -6.77 -7.59 -1.31
CA LEU A 19 -6.00 -6.36 -1.44
C LEU A 19 -6.47 -5.32 -0.43
N TYR A 20 -5.54 -4.77 0.32
CA TYR A 20 -5.77 -3.60 1.18
C TYR A 20 -5.12 -2.39 0.53
N ILE A 21 -5.86 -1.28 0.47
CA ILE A 21 -5.35 -0.01 -0.03
C ILE A 21 -5.37 1.00 1.10
N GLY A 22 -4.24 1.65 1.35
CA GLY A 22 -4.13 2.63 2.42
C GLY A 22 -3.31 3.84 2.01
N THR A 23 -3.29 4.83 2.90
CA THR A 23 -2.45 6.03 2.76
C THR A 23 -1.62 6.23 4.01
N THR A 24 -0.47 6.85 3.86
CA THR A 24 0.41 7.18 4.98
C THR A 24 1.32 8.32 4.59
N THR A 25 1.80 9.07 5.57
CA THR A 25 2.86 10.06 5.38
C THR A 25 4.25 9.45 5.55
N ASP A 26 4.33 8.23 6.06
CA ASP A 26 5.59 7.54 6.32
C ASP A 26 5.47 6.07 5.91
N LEU A 27 5.82 5.80 4.66
CA LEU A 27 5.63 4.47 4.07
C LEU A 27 6.47 3.40 4.77
N ALA A 28 7.72 3.68 5.06
CA ALA A 28 8.61 2.72 5.70
C ALA A 28 8.09 2.30 7.08
N ARG A 29 7.66 3.28 7.87
CA ARG A 29 7.10 3.03 9.19
C ARG A 29 5.81 2.24 9.11
N ARG A 30 4.91 2.62 8.19
CA ARG A 30 3.63 1.94 8.05
C ARG A 30 3.79 0.50 7.58
N ALA A 31 4.70 0.27 6.63
CA ALA A 31 5.01 -1.08 6.17
C ALA A 31 5.60 -1.93 7.30
N TRP A 32 6.47 -1.33 8.11
CA TRP A 32 7.02 -2.00 9.29
C TRP A 32 5.93 -2.37 10.30
N GLU A 33 5.00 -1.47 10.57
CA GLU A 33 3.89 -1.72 11.49
C GLU A 33 3.05 -2.91 11.02
N HIS A 34 2.73 -2.98 9.74
CA HIS A 34 1.99 -4.11 9.16
C HIS A 34 2.81 -5.41 9.28
N ARG A 35 4.08 -5.35 8.92
CA ARG A 35 4.97 -6.51 8.94
C ARG A 35 5.16 -7.07 10.34
N SER A 36 5.21 -6.19 11.34
CA SER A 36 5.42 -6.54 12.74
C SER A 36 4.13 -6.92 13.47
N GLY A 37 2.99 -6.87 12.79
CA GLY A 37 1.70 -7.17 13.40
C GLY A 37 1.19 -6.11 14.35
N LEU A 38 1.76 -4.90 14.31
CA LEU A 38 1.34 -3.78 15.16
C LEU A 38 0.20 -2.97 14.58
N ALA A 39 -0.08 -3.15 13.28
CA ALA A 39 -1.22 -2.48 12.64
C ALA A 39 -2.51 -3.13 13.08
N ASP A 40 -3.53 -2.29 13.36
CA ASP A 40 -4.82 -2.75 13.85
C ASP A 40 -5.78 -3.12 12.73
N GLY A 41 -6.88 -3.77 13.13
CA GLY A 41 -8.06 -3.96 12.30
C GLY A 41 -7.85 -4.92 11.15
N PHE A 42 -8.29 -4.48 9.98
CA PHE A 42 -8.36 -5.32 8.78
C PHE A 42 -7.00 -5.95 8.42
N THR A 43 -5.93 -5.18 8.43
CA THR A 43 -4.62 -5.66 8.02
C THR A 43 -4.09 -6.75 8.95
N LYS A 44 -4.30 -6.60 10.26
CA LYS A 44 -3.89 -7.60 11.25
C LYS A 44 -4.70 -8.88 11.09
N GLN A 45 -6.01 -8.74 10.92
CA GLN A 45 -6.92 -9.88 10.81
C GLN A 45 -6.60 -10.76 9.60
N TYR A 46 -6.25 -10.14 8.48
CA TYR A 46 -5.99 -10.86 7.24
C TYR A 46 -4.52 -11.11 6.94
N GLY A 47 -3.63 -10.76 7.87
CA GLY A 47 -2.19 -10.99 7.70
C GLY A 47 -1.59 -10.21 6.53
N LEU A 48 -1.99 -8.97 6.35
CA LEU A 48 -1.55 -8.12 5.25
C LEU A 48 -0.18 -7.52 5.59
N THR A 49 0.88 -8.29 5.39
CA THR A 49 2.24 -7.89 5.76
C THR A 49 3.15 -7.59 4.59
N ARG A 50 2.73 -7.94 3.37
CA ARG A 50 3.54 -7.76 2.15
C ARG A 50 3.15 -6.44 1.47
N LEU A 51 4.15 -5.62 1.14
CA LEU A 51 3.94 -4.38 0.38
C LEU A 51 4.27 -4.66 -1.08
N VAL A 52 3.29 -4.54 -1.99
CA VAL A 52 3.48 -4.86 -3.41
C VAL A 52 3.40 -3.66 -4.34
N TYR A 53 2.89 -2.53 -3.85
CA TYR A 53 2.74 -1.33 -4.66
C TYR A 53 2.73 -0.09 -3.78
N ALA A 54 3.35 0.99 -4.26
CA ALA A 54 3.30 2.29 -3.60
C ALA A 54 3.47 3.39 -4.64
N GLU A 55 2.77 4.51 -4.43
CA GLU A 55 2.92 5.71 -5.24
C GLU A 55 2.91 6.94 -4.33
N ARG A 56 3.78 7.91 -4.65
CA ARG A 56 3.98 9.08 -3.82
C ARG A 56 3.28 10.30 -4.41
N TYR A 57 2.72 11.12 -3.53
CA TYR A 57 2.12 12.42 -3.85
C TYR A 57 2.72 13.51 -2.97
N GLU A 58 2.65 14.76 -3.44
CA GLU A 58 3.17 15.91 -2.70
C GLU A 58 2.47 16.12 -1.36
N GLY A 59 1.17 15.82 -1.28
CA GLY A 59 0.40 16.01 -0.07
C GLY A 59 -0.50 14.83 0.26
N ILE A 60 -0.78 14.67 1.54
CA ILE A 60 -1.61 13.56 2.03
C ILE A 60 -3.06 13.63 1.52
N LEU A 61 -3.59 14.82 1.31
CA LEU A 61 -4.98 14.96 0.84
C LEU A 61 -5.14 14.43 -0.58
N VAL A 62 -4.15 14.65 -1.44
CA VAL A 62 -4.15 14.11 -2.80
C VAL A 62 -4.04 12.58 -2.74
N ALA A 63 -3.17 12.06 -1.89
CA ALA A 63 -3.04 10.62 -1.69
C ALA A 63 -4.35 10.00 -1.21
N LYS A 64 -5.04 10.63 -0.26
CA LYS A 64 -6.32 10.15 0.25
C LYS A 64 -7.41 10.13 -0.83
N GLN A 65 -7.42 11.12 -1.72
CA GLN A 65 -8.37 11.12 -2.83
C GLN A 65 -8.08 9.96 -3.78
N ARG A 66 -6.82 9.72 -4.07
CA ARG A 66 -6.39 8.59 -4.91
C ARG A 66 -6.80 7.26 -4.27
N GLU A 67 -6.58 7.10 -2.96
CA GLU A 67 -6.99 5.90 -2.23
C GLU A 67 -8.49 5.65 -2.39
N ARG A 68 -9.32 6.68 -2.20
CA ARG A 68 -10.77 6.57 -2.36
C ARG A 68 -11.14 6.10 -3.77
N ASN A 69 -10.53 6.68 -4.78
CA ASN A 69 -10.79 6.31 -6.17
C ASN A 69 -10.43 4.85 -6.40
N MET A 70 -9.24 4.45 -5.97
CA MET A 70 -8.75 3.08 -6.17
C MET A 70 -9.59 2.03 -5.47
N LYS A 71 -10.17 2.35 -4.32
CA LYS A 71 -11.04 1.41 -3.59
C LYS A 71 -12.29 1.06 -4.39
N HIS A 72 -12.74 1.94 -5.28
CA HIS A 72 -13.91 1.70 -6.13
C HIS A 72 -13.55 1.10 -7.49
N TRP A 73 -12.27 0.94 -7.80
CA TRP A 73 -11.85 0.33 -9.05
C TRP A 73 -12.21 -1.17 -9.07
N PRO A 74 -12.49 -1.72 -10.25
CA PRO A 74 -12.54 -3.18 -10.39
C PRO A 74 -11.22 -3.79 -9.95
N ARG A 75 -11.27 -4.99 -9.38
CA ARG A 75 -10.07 -5.68 -8.93
C ARG A 75 -9.02 -5.82 -10.04
N THR A 76 -9.46 -6.08 -11.27
CA THR A 76 -8.55 -6.23 -12.40
C THR A 76 -7.66 -4.99 -12.62
N TRP A 77 -8.18 -3.81 -12.37
CA TRP A 77 -7.41 -2.57 -12.50
C TRP A 77 -6.31 -2.48 -11.44
N LYS A 78 -6.64 -2.87 -10.21
CA LYS A 78 -5.66 -2.88 -9.11
C LYS A 78 -4.55 -3.88 -9.38
N VAL A 79 -4.90 -5.08 -9.82
CA VAL A 79 -3.94 -6.13 -10.17
C VAL A 79 -3.05 -5.66 -11.31
N ARG A 80 -3.63 -5.06 -12.34
CA ARG A 80 -2.86 -4.54 -13.48
C ARG A 80 -1.86 -3.47 -13.04
N LEU A 81 -2.26 -2.61 -12.12
CA LEU A 81 -1.38 -1.58 -11.58
C LEU A 81 -0.17 -2.19 -10.87
N ILE A 82 -0.40 -3.23 -10.07
CA ILE A 82 0.66 -3.95 -9.39
C ILE A 82 1.61 -4.61 -10.41
N LEU A 83 1.05 -5.35 -11.36
CA LEU A 83 1.83 -6.11 -12.33
C LEU A 83 2.72 -5.24 -13.22
N ARG A 84 2.31 -3.99 -13.46
CA ARG A 84 3.08 -3.06 -14.29
C ARG A 84 4.46 -2.77 -13.71
N SER A 85 4.57 -2.67 -12.39
CA SER A 85 5.82 -2.34 -11.72
C SER A 85 6.39 -3.50 -10.89
N ASN A 86 5.57 -4.50 -10.58
CA ASN A 86 5.97 -5.59 -9.69
C ASN A 86 5.28 -6.90 -10.12
N PRO A 87 5.70 -7.47 -11.26
CA PRO A 87 5.01 -8.63 -11.85
C PRO A 87 5.03 -9.88 -10.96
N ASN A 88 5.99 -9.98 -10.05
CA ASN A 88 6.12 -11.17 -9.19
C ASN A 88 5.49 -10.96 -7.80
N TRP A 89 4.86 -9.81 -7.55
CA TRP A 89 4.28 -9.49 -6.24
C TRP A 89 5.30 -9.59 -5.10
N ASP A 90 6.55 -9.16 -5.39
CA ASP A 90 7.60 -9.14 -4.38
C ASP A 90 7.26 -8.16 -3.26
N ASP A 91 7.74 -8.46 -2.05
CA ASP A 91 7.61 -7.54 -0.93
C ASP A 91 8.62 -6.40 -1.14
N LEU A 92 8.12 -5.19 -1.34
CA LEU A 92 8.96 -4.02 -1.62
C LEU A 92 9.54 -3.39 -0.35
N TYR A 93 9.24 -3.95 0.83
CA TYR A 93 9.68 -3.37 2.10
C TYR A 93 11.20 -3.15 2.14
N ASP A 94 11.96 -4.12 1.69
CA ASP A 94 13.42 -4.07 1.73
C ASP A 94 14.01 -2.98 0.81
N ARG A 95 13.21 -2.46 -0.13
CA ARG A 95 13.63 -1.39 -1.04
C ARG A 95 13.38 0.00 -0.48
N LEU A 96 12.78 0.11 0.70
CA LEU A 96 12.43 1.39 1.32
C LEU A 96 13.58 1.98 2.14
N ALA A 97 14.60 1.21 2.41
CA ALA A 97 15.73 1.65 3.21
C ALA A 97 16.68 2.55 2.42
#